data_9474225b3b1a77c42134ce2caff9c6e5
#
_entry.id   9474225b3b1a77c42134ce2caff9c6e5
#
_cell.length_a   1.000
_cell.length_b   1.000
_cell.length_c   1.000
_cell.angle_alpha   90.00
_cell.angle_beta   90.00
_cell.angle_gamma   90.00
#
_symmetry.space_group_name_H-M   'P 1'
#
loop_
_entity.id
_entity.type
_entity.pdbx_description
1 polymer ?
#
loop_
_entity_poly.entity_id
_entity_poly.type
_entity_poly.pdbx_seq_one_letter_code
_entity_poly.pdbx_strand_id
1 'polypeptide(L)'
;MNAIIMCDEYGCIGIKGDQVIHLKKDLARFKEYTTNKVVICGRKTLETFPKKVPFPNRTTFIVSHSLNKSEFAKYTDRNVIVGSLDEAIMLPRYVNTSDIFVIGGASIYQQLAPFIDKVYLTVVHEPMDNYYARINQDYNFDYYSKSFAPFEIYDKAKDDPINPNFEVIQKFKATDTIKELDQDVEVDFMILRRK
;
A
#
# COMPACT_ATOMS: atom_id res chain seq x y z
N MET A 1 -7.16 5.89 -11.37
CA MET A 1 -6.95 4.73 -10.46
C MET A 1 -6.85 5.22 -9.02
N ASN A 2 -6.97 4.31 -8.05
CA ASN A 2 -6.79 4.63 -6.63
C ASN A 2 -5.45 4.04 -6.14
N ALA A 3 -4.89 4.63 -5.08
CA ALA A 3 -3.86 3.98 -4.26
C ALA A 3 -4.42 3.72 -2.86
N ILE A 4 -3.96 2.67 -2.19
CA ILE A 4 -4.22 2.43 -0.79
C ILE A 4 -2.89 2.17 -0.09
N ILE A 5 -2.57 2.98 0.91
CA ILE A 5 -1.23 3.08 1.50
C ILE A 5 -1.37 3.28 3.01
N MET A 6 -0.51 2.61 3.77
CA MET A 6 -0.22 2.96 5.15
C MET A 6 1.23 3.48 5.23
N CYS A 7 1.45 4.56 5.93
CA CYS A 7 2.77 5.10 6.21
C CYS A 7 2.85 5.67 7.63
N ASP A 8 4.06 5.98 8.08
CA ASP A 8 4.24 6.81 9.27
C ASP A 8 4.18 8.31 8.92
N GLU A 9 4.37 9.13 9.93
CA GLU A 9 4.37 10.59 9.85
C GLU A 9 5.51 11.18 8.99
N TYR A 10 6.47 10.34 8.57
CA TYR A 10 7.57 10.70 7.64
C TYR A 10 7.38 10.10 6.25
N GLY A 11 6.25 9.44 6.00
CA GLY A 11 5.95 8.78 4.74
C GLY A 11 6.62 7.42 4.55
N CYS A 12 7.23 6.84 5.59
CA CYS A 12 7.82 5.50 5.52
C CYS A 12 6.72 4.44 5.43
N ILE A 13 6.79 3.56 4.41
CA ILE A 13 5.82 2.49 4.14
C ILE A 13 6.37 1.09 4.46
N GLY A 14 7.64 0.98 4.79
CA GLY A 14 8.26 -0.29 5.12
C GLY A 14 9.78 -0.21 5.26
N ILE A 15 10.37 -1.26 5.81
CA ILE A 15 11.82 -1.41 6.05
C ILE A 15 12.25 -2.77 5.52
N LYS A 16 13.42 -2.86 4.90
CA LYS A 16 13.98 -4.09 4.31
C LYS A 16 13.02 -4.80 3.33
N GLY A 17 12.17 -4.01 2.66
CA GLY A 17 11.27 -4.50 1.61
C GLY A 17 9.95 -5.09 2.11
N ASP A 18 9.65 -4.97 3.40
CA ASP A 18 8.39 -5.43 4.00
C ASP A 18 7.71 -4.33 4.82
N GLN A 19 6.42 -4.50 5.05
CA GLN A 19 5.64 -3.65 5.94
C GLN A 19 6.01 -3.97 7.39
N VAL A 20 6.31 -2.94 8.19
CA VAL A 20 6.84 -3.12 9.56
C VAL A 20 5.77 -3.59 10.54
N ILE A 21 4.55 -3.03 10.42
CA ILE A 21 3.43 -3.32 11.31
C ILE A 21 2.16 -3.58 10.52
N HIS A 22 1.26 -4.34 11.12
CA HIS A 22 -0.07 -4.58 10.57
C HIS A 22 -1.13 -4.10 11.57
N LEU A 23 -1.97 -3.18 11.14
CA LEU A 23 -3.05 -2.58 11.91
C LEU A 23 -4.36 -3.31 11.64
N LYS A 24 -5.10 -3.66 12.69
CA LYS A 24 -6.34 -4.47 12.57
C LYS A 24 -7.42 -3.73 11.74
N LYS A 25 -7.66 -2.45 12.02
CA LYS A 25 -8.65 -1.65 11.28
C LYS A 25 -8.19 -1.30 9.88
N ASP A 26 -6.90 -0.97 9.69
CA ASP A 26 -6.33 -0.72 8.36
C ASP A 26 -6.49 -1.94 7.45
N LEU A 27 -6.17 -3.14 7.93
CA LEU A 27 -6.39 -4.38 7.18
C LEU A 27 -7.87 -4.63 6.86
N ALA A 28 -8.79 -4.30 7.78
CA ALA A 28 -10.22 -4.39 7.52
C ALA A 28 -10.65 -3.41 6.41
N ARG A 29 -10.17 -2.15 6.46
CA ARG A 29 -10.40 -1.15 5.41
C ARG A 29 -9.79 -1.60 4.06
N PHE A 30 -8.57 -2.10 4.07
CA PHE A 30 -7.93 -2.65 2.87
C PHE A 30 -8.79 -3.75 2.25
N LYS A 31 -9.28 -4.69 3.07
CA LYS A 31 -10.18 -5.75 2.61
C LYS A 31 -11.48 -5.18 2.03
N GLU A 32 -12.12 -4.25 2.72
CA GLU A 32 -13.38 -3.62 2.32
C GLU A 32 -13.25 -2.92 0.96
N TYR A 33 -12.26 -2.04 0.81
CA TYR A 33 -12.08 -1.25 -0.41
C TYR A 33 -11.63 -2.07 -1.61
N THR A 34 -10.88 -3.17 -1.40
CA THR A 34 -10.27 -3.93 -2.49
C THR A 34 -11.00 -5.23 -2.85
N THR A 35 -11.98 -5.68 -2.06
CA THR A 35 -12.77 -6.90 -2.38
C THR A 35 -13.55 -6.70 -3.69
N ASN A 36 -13.49 -7.70 -4.58
CA ASN A 36 -14.09 -7.71 -5.92
C ASN A 36 -13.52 -6.62 -6.86
N LYS A 37 -12.31 -6.13 -6.57
CA LYS A 37 -11.61 -5.10 -7.34
C LYS A 37 -10.35 -5.66 -8.00
N VAL A 38 -9.73 -4.84 -8.84
CA VAL A 38 -8.40 -5.08 -9.39
C VAL A 38 -7.37 -4.46 -8.44
N VAL A 39 -6.41 -5.25 -8.00
CA VAL A 39 -5.27 -4.76 -7.21
C VAL A 39 -3.99 -4.89 -8.03
N ILE A 40 -3.18 -3.83 -8.07
CA ILE A 40 -1.90 -3.80 -8.78
C ILE A 40 -0.77 -3.80 -7.78
N CYS A 41 0.13 -4.76 -7.89
CA CYS A 41 1.34 -4.83 -7.07
C CYS A 41 2.58 -5.24 -7.88
N GLY A 42 3.75 -4.98 -7.33
CA GLY A 42 5.00 -5.52 -7.85
C GLY A 42 5.27 -6.93 -7.35
N ARG A 43 6.15 -7.66 -8.05
CA ARG A 43 6.56 -9.03 -7.67
C ARG A 43 7.05 -9.10 -6.21
N LYS A 44 7.92 -8.19 -5.78
CA LYS A 44 8.45 -8.18 -4.40
C LYS A 44 7.35 -8.00 -3.35
N THR A 45 6.33 -7.21 -3.65
CA THR A 45 5.17 -7.04 -2.76
C THR A 45 4.33 -8.30 -2.66
N LEU A 46 4.17 -9.05 -3.76
CA LEU A 46 3.51 -10.35 -3.70
C LEU A 46 4.25 -11.32 -2.75
N GLU A 47 5.57 -11.27 -2.71
CA GLU A 47 6.39 -12.12 -1.84
C GLU A 47 6.17 -11.85 -0.34
N THR A 48 5.64 -10.67 0.02
CA THR A 48 5.27 -10.32 1.40
C THR A 48 3.86 -10.75 1.79
N PHE A 49 3.02 -11.16 0.83
CA PHE A 49 1.66 -11.62 1.11
C PHE A 49 1.65 -12.91 1.93
N PRO A 50 0.62 -13.15 2.75
CA PRO A 50 0.47 -14.39 3.47
C PRO A 50 0.61 -15.60 2.53
N LYS A 51 1.51 -16.52 2.85
CA LYS A 51 1.85 -17.70 2.02
C LYS A 51 2.34 -17.34 0.60
N LYS A 52 2.70 -16.09 0.33
CA LYS A 52 3.14 -15.57 -0.98
C LYS A 52 2.13 -15.84 -2.10
N VAL A 53 0.85 -15.76 -1.78
CA VAL A 53 -0.24 -15.98 -2.75
C VAL A 53 -1.12 -14.76 -2.89
N PRO A 54 -1.66 -14.48 -4.09
CA PRO A 54 -2.61 -13.42 -4.32
C PRO A 54 -3.84 -13.52 -3.41
N PHE A 55 -4.42 -12.39 -3.05
CA PHE A 55 -5.59 -12.36 -2.19
C PHE A 55 -6.82 -12.97 -2.88
N PRO A 56 -7.69 -13.68 -2.14
CA PRO A 56 -8.96 -14.19 -2.70
C PRO A 56 -9.92 -13.03 -3.00
N ASN A 57 -10.91 -13.31 -3.87
CA ASN A 57 -11.97 -12.37 -4.25
C ASN A 57 -11.44 -11.04 -4.79
N ARG A 58 -10.35 -11.10 -5.55
CA ARG A 58 -9.73 -9.94 -6.24
C ARG A 58 -9.11 -10.43 -7.55
N THR A 59 -9.03 -9.52 -8.53
CA THR A 59 -8.11 -9.71 -9.64
C THR A 59 -6.77 -9.07 -9.26
N THR A 60 -5.72 -9.87 -9.15
CA THR A 60 -4.37 -9.36 -8.84
C THR A 60 -3.56 -9.21 -10.11
N PHE A 61 -3.24 -7.96 -10.45
CA PHE A 61 -2.30 -7.63 -11.52
C PHE A 61 -0.89 -7.49 -10.93
N ILE A 62 0.02 -8.37 -11.34
CA ILE A 62 1.40 -8.39 -10.86
C ILE A 62 2.29 -7.78 -11.93
N VAL A 63 2.88 -6.63 -11.64
CA VAL A 63 3.87 -6.01 -12.52
C VAL A 63 5.20 -6.75 -12.36
N SER A 64 5.59 -7.49 -13.42
CA SER A 64 6.82 -8.27 -13.43
C SER A 64 7.26 -8.60 -14.86
N HIS A 65 8.57 -8.58 -15.09
CA HIS A 65 9.17 -9.06 -16.33
C HIS A 65 9.67 -10.52 -16.23
N SER A 66 9.70 -11.09 -15.02
CA SER A 66 10.31 -12.43 -14.77
C SER A 66 9.33 -13.50 -14.34
N LEU A 67 8.14 -13.11 -13.85
CA LEU A 67 7.12 -14.10 -13.46
C LEU A 67 6.32 -14.59 -14.65
N ASN A 68 5.92 -15.86 -14.59
CA ASN A 68 5.02 -16.46 -15.55
C ASN A 68 3.63 -16.69 -14.92
N LYS A 69 2.56 -16.39 -15.66
CA LYS A 69 1.17 -16.63 -15.21
C LYS A 69 0.94 -18.10 -14.82
N SER A 70 1.61 -19.04 -15.45
CA SER A 70 1.49 -20.47 -15.15
C SER A 70 1.88 -20.84 -13.70
N GLU A 71 2.71 -20.04 -13.04
CA GLU A 71 3.08 -20.25 -11.64
C GLU A 71 1.87 -20.13 -10.68
N PHE A 72 0.82 -19.43 -11.13
CA PHE A 72 -0.41 -19.20 -10.37
C PHE A 72 -1.56 -20.12 -10.79
N ALA A 73 -1.38 -20.98 -11.78
CA ALA A 73 -2.45 -21.86 -12.31
C ALA A 73 -3.07 -22.79 -11.26
N LYS A 74 -2.32 -23.12 -10.20
CA LYS A 74 -2.80 -23.94 -9.08
C LYS A 74 -3.82 -23.22 -8.17
N TYR A 75 -3.93 -21.89 -8.28
CA TYR A 75 -4.86 -21.10 -7.47
C TYR A 75 -6.12 -20.79 -8.29
N THR A 76 -6.99 -21.79 -8.47
CA THR A 76 -8.19 -21.70 -9.30
C THR A 76 -9.25 -20.75 -8.76
N ASP A 77 -9.18 -20.41 -7.47
CA ASP A 77 -10.06 -19.46 -6.77
C ASP A 77 -9.56 -18.01 -6.86
N ARG A 78 -8.46 -17.75 -7.57
CA ARG A 78 -7.83 -16.43 -7.69
C ARG A 78 -7.64 -16.03 -9.14
N ASN A 79 -8.02 -14.80 -9.43
CA ASN A 79 -7.78 -14.24 -10.74
C ASN A 79 -6.44 -13.50 -10.75
N VAL A 80 -5.47 -13.98 -11.52
CA VAL A 80 -4.10 -13.44 -11.56
C VAL A 80 -3.73 -13.06 -12.99
N ILE A 81 -3.24 -11.85 -13.15
CA ILE A 81 -2.65 -11.34 -14.39
C ILE A 81 -1.19 -10.97 -14.08
N VAL A 82 -0.27 -11.45 -14.91
CA VAL A 82 1.13 -11.01 -14.88
C VAL A 82 1.38 -10.21 -16.13
N GLY A 83 1.92 -9.01 -15.97
CA GLY A 83 2.12 -8.11 -17.10
C GLY A 83 3.16 -7.03 -16.84
N SER A 84 3.36 -6.20 -17.85
CA SER A 84 4.24 -5.04 -17.80
C SER A 84 3.60 -3.85 -17.08
N LEU A 85 4.41 -2.84 -16.79
CA LEU A 85 3.91 -1.57 -16.27
C LEU A 85 2.97 -0.88 -17.27
N ASP A 86 3.31 -0.89 -18.57
CA ASP A 86 2.50 -0.28 -19.63
C ASP A 86 1.12 -0.91 -19.70
N GLU A 87 1.04 -2.23 -19.55
CA GLU A 87 -0.25 -2.93 -19.50
C GLU A 87 -1.05 -2.52 -18.24
N ALA A 88 -0.39 -2.34 -17.09
CA ALA A 88 -1.04 -1.84 -15.87
C ALA A 88 -1.60 -0.42 -16.07
N ILE A 89 -0.85 0.47 -16.74
CA ILE A 89 -1.29 1.84 -17.08
C ILE A 89 -2.52 1.81 -18.00
N MET A 90 -2.66 0.80 -18.85
CA MET A 90 -3.77 0.68 -19.79
C MET A 90 -5.04 0.06 -19.19
N LEU A 91 -4.99 -0.47 -17.97
CA LEU A 91 -6.16 -1.08 -17.31
C LEU A 91 -7.42 -0.17 -17.27
N PRO A 92 -7.32 1.17 -17.10
CA PRO A 92 -8.48 2.06 -17.13
C PRO A 92 -9.28 2.05 -18.44
N ARG A 93 -8.73 1.49 -19.51
CA ARG A 93 -9.47 1.29 -20.79
C ARG A 93 -10.46 0.13 -20.73
N TYR A 94 -10.28 -0.80 -19.78
CA TYR A 94 -11.03 -2.04 -19.69
C TYR A 94 -11.81 -2.20 -18.39
N VAL A 95 -11.40 -1.48 -17.35
CA VAL A 95 -11.95 -1.55 -16.00
C VAL A 95 -12.21 -0.14 -15.49
N ASN A 96 -13.31 0.06 -14.77
CA ASN A 96 -13.59 1.35 -14.17
C ASN A 96 -12.43 1.75 -13.21
N THR A 97 -11.97 2.99 -13.32
CA THR A 97 -10.84 3.51 -12.52
C THR A 97 -11.10 3.44 -11.02
N SER A 98 -12.37 3.56 -10.58
CA SER A 98 -12.78 3.39 -9.18
C SER A 98 -12.58 1.97 -8.65
N ASP A 99 -12.42 0.98 -9.54
CA ASP A 99 -12.27 -0.44 -9.22
C ASP A 99 -10.81 -0.91 -9.32
N ILE A 100 -9.87 0.00 -9.58
CA ILE A 100 -8.44 -0.29 -9.68
C ILE A 100 -7.71 0.33 -8.49
N PHE A 101 -7.00 -0.50 -7.71
CA PHE A 101 -6.23 -0.10 -6.53
C PHE A 101 -4.76 -0.49 -6.68
N VAL A 102 -3.87 0.49 -6.67
CA VAL A 102 -2.42 0.28 -6.54
C VAL A 102 -2.12 0.00 -5.07
N ILE A 103 -1.49 -1.15 -4.78
CA ILE A 103 -1.22 -1.62 -3.42
C ILE A 103 0.28 -1.78 -3.13
N GLY A 104 1.12 -1.33 -4.04
CA GLY A 104 2.55 -1.21 -3.81
C GLY A 104 3.43 -2.21 -4.57
N GLY A 105 4.73 -2.29 -4.23
CA GLY A 105 5.48 -1.42 -3.26
C GLY A 105 5.90 -0.07 -3.81
N ALA A 106 6.88 0.54 -3.16
CA ALA A 106 7.32 1.91 -3.44
C ALA A 106 7.54 2.20 -4.93
N SER A 107 8.27 1.33 -5.63
CA SER A 107 8.52 1.50 -7.07
C SER A 107 7.23 1.49 -7.92
N ILE A 108 6.23 0.68 -7.57
CA ILE A 108 4.97 0.62 -8.30
C ILE A 108 4.12 1.86 -8.00
N TYR A 109 4.08 2.29 -6.74
CA TYR A 109 3.46 3.57 -6.39
C TYR A 109 4.10 4.74 -7.15
N GLN A 110 5.43 4.81 -7.18
CA GLN A 110 6.15 5.88 -7.86
C GLN A 110 5.85 5.93 -9.35
N GLN A 111 5.88 4.78 -10.03
CA GLN A 111 5.66 4.71 -11.48
C GLN A 111 4.20 4.95 -11.87
N LEU A 112 3.25 4.57 -11.01
CA LEU A 112 1.82 4.78 -11.26
C LEU A 112 1.28 6.08 -10.65
N ALA A 113 2.09 6.85 -9.91
CA ALA A 113 1.71 8.11 -9.29
C ALA A 113 0.96 9.09 -10.23
N PRO A 114 1.40 9.31 -11.49
CA PRO A 114 0.70 10.22 -12.41
C PRO A 114 -0.74 9.81 -12.74
N PHE A 115 -1.08 8.53 -12.56
CA PHE A 115 -2.37 7.95 -12.92
C PHE A 115 -3.31 7.73 -11.72
N ILE A 116 -2.88 8.14 -10.51
CA ILE A 116 -3.67 8.01 -9.29
C ILE A 116 -4.54 9.23 -9.10
N ASP A 117 -5.85 9.00 -8.97
CA ASP A 117 -6.87 10.03 -8.75
C ASP A 117 -7.21 10.19 -7.27
N LYS A 118 -7.22 9.06 -6.52
CA LYS A 118 -7.49 9.06 -5.08
C LYS A 118 -6.46 8.22 -4.32
N VAL A 119 -6.13 8.66 -3.11
CA VAL A 119 -5.29 7.92 -2.18
C VAL A 119 -6.08 7.65 -0.90
N TYR A 120 -6.23 6.39 -0.57
CA TYR A 120 -6.75 5.92 0.71
C TYR A 120 -5.55 5.73 1.63
N LEU A 121 -5.34 6.71 2.50
CA LEU A 121 -4.15 6.82 3.32
C LEU A 121 -4.44 6.48 4.78
N THR A 122 -3.55 5.70 5.39
CA THR A 122 -3.49 5.52 6.83
C THR A 122 -2.15 6.05 7.32
N VAL A 123 -2.17 7.00 8.25
CA VAL A 123 -0.96 7.58 8.84
C VAL A 123 -0.86 7.15 10.29
N VAL A 124 0.28 6.56 10.66
CA VAL A 124 0.63 6.19 12.03
C VAL A 124 1.48 7.30 12.62
N HIS A 125 1.12 7.80 13.81
CA HIS A 125 1.77 8.94 14.46
C HIS A 125 3.03 8.57 15.25
N GLU A 126 3.68 7.47 14.88
CA GLU A 126 4.98 7.08 15.42
C GLU A 126 5.88 6.55 14.29
N PRO A 127 7.19 6.89 14.27
CA PRO A 127 8.11 6.42 13.24
C PRO A 127 8.16 4.90 13.13
N MET A 128 8.15 4.37 11.91
CA MET A 128 8.28 2.93 11.64
C MET A 128 9.58 2.33 12.22
N ASP A 129 10.61 3.15 12.38
CA ASP A 129 11.87 2.76 13.00
C ASP A 129 11.69 2.21 14.42
N ASN A 130 10.87 2.89 15.22
CA ASN A 130 10.59 2.51 16.59
C ASN A 130 9.90 1.15 16.67
N TYR A 131 8.95 0.90 15.75
CA TYR A 131 8.26 -0.38 15.66
C TYR A 131 9.19 -1.48 15.18
N TYR A 132 9.97 -1.19 14.10
CA TYR A 132 10.92 -2.15 13.57
C TYR A 132 11.93 -2.61 14.64
N ALA A 133 12.51 -1.66 15.38
CA ALA A 133 13.44 -1.94 16.44
C ALA A 133 12.82 -2.80 17.56
N ARG A 134 11.59 -2.49 17.98
CA ARG A 134 10.89 -3.26 19.04
C ARG A 134 10.55 -4.68 18.60
N ILE A 135 10.07 -4.86 17.35
CA ILE A 135 9.63 -6.16 16.84
C ILE A 135 10.83 -7.07 16.57
N ASN A 136 11.89 -6.54 15.97
CA ASN A 136 13.02 -7.33 15.49
C ASN A 136 14.22 -7.32 16.46
N GLN A 137 14.17 -6.52 17.53
CA GLN A 137 15.30 -6.29 18.45
C GLN A 137 16.57 -5.83 17.72
N ASP A 138 16.40 -5.14 16.60
CA ASP A 138 17.43 -4.63 15.71
C ASP A 138 17.36 -3.10 15.67
N TYR A 139 18.32 -2.45 16.33
CA TYR A 139 18.42 -0.99 16.45
C TYR A 139 19.42 -0.39 15.46
N ASN A 140 20.13 -1.23 14.68
CA ASN A 140 21.22 -0.83 13.79
C ASN A 140 20.87 -1.03 12.29
N PHE A 141 19.62 -0.82 11.90
CA PHE A 141 19.25 -0.91 10.49
C PHE A 141 19.65 0.36 9.73
N ASP A 142 20.05 0.18 8.47
CA ASP A 142 20.45 1.28 7.59
C ASP A 142 19.23 2.07 7.10
N TYR A 143 19.35 3.40 7.07
CA TYR A 143 18.33 4.30 6.50
C TYR A 143 17.95 3.90 5.07
N TYR A 144 18.92 3.46 4.25
CA TYR A 144 18.67 3.01 2.87
C TYR A 144 17.80 1.75 2.77
N SER A 145 17.57 1.04 3.87
CA SER A 145 16.64 -0.08 3.91
C SER A 145 15.17 0.34 3.94
N LYS A 146 14.88 1.62 4.16
CA LYS A 146 13.52 2.16 4.21
C LYS A 146 12.92 2.34 2.83
N SER A 147 11.63 2.14 2.75
CA SER A 147 10.81 2.46 1.59
C SER A 147 9.85 3.58 1.94
N PHE A 148 9.72 4.56 1.05
CA PHE A 148 8.86 5.72 1.28
C PHE A 148 7.72 5.78 0.27
N ALA A 149 6.60 6.36 0.70
CA ALA A 149 5.53 6.73 -0.20
C ALA A 149 6.04 7.76 -1.22
N PRO A 150 5.76 7.58 -2.51
CA PRO A 150 6.34 8.41 -3.58
C PRO A 150 5.73 9.81 -3.68
N PHE A 151 4.74 10.06 -2.87
CA PHE A 151 4.07 11.34 -2.83
C PHE A 151 4.48 11.96 -1.51
N GLU A 152 4.98 13.11 -1.45
CA GLU A 152 5.06 13.88 -0.22
C GLU A 152 3.62 14.05 0.31
N ILE A 153 3.03 12.94 0.82
CA ILE A 153 1.58 12.85 1.08
C ILE A 153 1.23 13.44 2.44
N TYR A 154 2.20 13.50 3.37
CA TYR A 154 1.95 13.94 4.72
C TYR A 154 3.10 14.77 5.28
N ASP A 155 2.78 15.91 5.87
CA ASP A 155 3.70 16.76 6.63
C ASP A 155 3.18 16.87 8.06
N LYS A 156 3.87 16.23 8.99
CA LYS A 156 3.53 16.28 10.42
C LYS A 156 3.49 17.72 10.97
N ALA A 157 4.39 18.58 10.51
CA ALA A 157 4.47 19.96 10.99
C ALA A 157 3.25 20.79 10.61
N LYS A 158 2.57 20.42 9.53
CA LYS A 158 1.38 21.12 9.02
C LYS A 158 0.08 20.36 9.25
N ASP A 159 0.17 19.11 9.70
CA ASP A 159 -0.97 18.18 9.82
C ASP A 159 -1.80 18.10 8.51
N ASP A 160 -1.13 18.20 7.36
CA ASP A 160 -1.72 18.32 6.04
C ASP A 160 -0.93 17.51 4.99
N PRO A 161 -1.57 16.99 3.93
CA PRO A 161 -0.84 16.42 2.81
C PRO A 161 -0.01 17.49 2.10
N ILE A 162 1.29 17.23 1.95
CA ILE A 162 2.25 18.16 1.37
C ILE A 162 2.05 18.32 -0.13
N ASN A 163 1.55 17.28 -0.80
CA ASN A 163 1.49 17.29 -2.26
C ASN A 163 0.43 18.28 -2.75
N PRO A 164 0.83 19.38 -3.42
CA PRO A 164 -0.10 20.44 -3.87
C PRO A 164 -1.13 19.96 -4.90
N ASN A 165 -0.90 18.78 -5.50
CA ASN A 165 -1.81 18.18 -6.48
C ASN A 165 -2.96 17.38 -5.86
N PHE A 166 -2.97 17.25 -4.52
CA PHE A 166 -4.04 16.54 -3.82
C PHE A 166 -4.72 17.44 -2.79
N GLU A 167 -5.98 17.16 -2.52
CA GLU A 167 -6.77 17.74 -1.45
C GLU A 167 -7.31 16.63 -0.54
N VAL A 168 -7.40 16.90 0.75
CA VAL A 168 -8.05 16.02 1.71
C VAL A 168 -9.56 16.17 1.56
N ILE A 169 -10.25 15.08 1.17
CA ILE A 169 -11.71 15.07 1.07
C ILE A 169 -12.37 14.39 2.26
N GLN A 170 -11.59 13.59 3.00
CA GLN A 170 -12.04 12.96 4.23
C GLN A 170 -10.86 12.71 5.15
N LYS A 171 -11.01 13.03 6.45
CA LYS A 171 -10.03 12.71 7.50
C LYS A 171 -10.78 12.39 8.79
N PHE A 172 -10.34 11.35 9.50
CA PHE A 172 -10.77 11.05 10.87
C PHE A 172 -9.67 10.37 11.66
N LYS A 173 -9.57 10.71 12.93
CA LYS A 173 -8.66 10.08 13.88
C LYS A 173 -9.28 8.83 14.47
N ALA A 174 -8.47 7.82 14.71
CA ALA A 174 -8.90 6.58 15.34
C ALA A 174 -7.75 5.97 16.15
N THR A 175 -8.11 5.08 17.06
CA THR A 175 -7.17 4.14 17.67
C THR A 175 -7.23 2.84 16.90
N ASP A 176 -6.09 2.28 16.52
CA ASP A 176 -5.99 0.95 15.90
C ASP A 176 -5.01 0.09 16.69
N THR A 177 -5.04 -1.22 16.50
CA THR A 177 -4.19 -2.16 17.22
C THR A 177 -3.14 -2.76 16.30
N ILE A 178 -1.87 -2.63 16.69
CA ILE A 178 -0.72 -3.27 16.04
C ILE A 178 -0.75 -4.77 16.36
N LYS A 179 -0.82 -5.61 15.33
CA LYS A 179 -0.93 -7.07 15.50
C LYS A 179 0.29 -7.70 16.14
N GLU A 180 1.47 -7.23 15.78
CA GLU A 180 2.75 -7.77 16.20
C GLU A 180 3.06 -7.50 17.68
N LEU A 181 2.48 -6.43 18.23
CA LEU A 181 2.76 -5.95 19.58
C LEU A 181 1.55 -6.04 20.52
N ASP A 182 0.35 -6.30 19.98
CA ASP A 182 -0.94 -6.17 20.66
C ASP A 182 -1.08 -4.83 21.40
N GLN A 183 -0.59 -3.76 20.75
CA GLN A 183 -0.52 -2.41 21.27
C GLN A 183 -1.43 -1.50 20.46
N ASP A 184 -2.16 -0.63 21.15
CA ASP A 184 -2.96 0.41 20.50
C ASP A 184 -2.09 1.59 20.07
N VAL A 185 -2.41 2.17 18.93
CA VAL A 185 -1.75 3.33 18.33
C VAL A 185 -2.78 4.29 17.74
N GLU A 186 -2.50 5.57 17.83
CA GLU A 186 -3.29 6.59 17.14
C GLU A 186 -2.95 6.63 15.65
N VAL A 187 -3.98 6.71 14.82
CA VAL A 187 -3.87 6.77 13.38
C VAL A 187 -4.84 7.81 12.80
N ASP A 188 -4.44 8.40 11.70
CA ASP A 188 -5.33 9.15 10.83
C ASP A 188 -5.70 8.30 9.61
N PHE A 189 -6.99 8.15 9.38
CA PHE A 189 -7.52 7.62 8.12
C PHE A 189 -7.95 8.77 7.23
N MET A 190 -7.38 8.85 6.04
CA MET A 190 -7.64 9.92 5.09
C MET A 190 -8.04 9.39 3.72
N ILE A 191 -8.80 10.19 3.00
CA ILE A 191 -8.99 10.05 1.56
C ILE A 191 -8.53 11.35 0.92
N LEU A 192 -7.55 11.24 0.02
CA LEU A 192 -7.05 12.33 -0.78
C LEU A 192 -7.61 12.21 -2.20
N ARG A 193 -7.88 13.32 -2.84
CA ARG A 193 -8.30 13.38 -4.25
C ARG A 193 -7.36 14.31 -5.01
N ARG A 194 -6.98 13.91 -6.22
CA ARG A 194 -6.25 14.79 -7.15
C ARG A 194 -7.13 15.99 -7.51
N LYS A 195 -6.53 17.20 -7.47
CA LYS A 195 -7.16 18.46 -7.88
C LYS A 195 -7.35 18.56 -9.39
#